data_dbeac58fb51051644d720cd3e4207713
#
_entry.id   dbeac58fb51051644d720cd3e4207713
#
_cell.length_a   1.000
_cell.length_b   1.000
_cell.length_c   1.000
_cell.angle_alpha   90.00
_cell.angle_beta   90.00
_cell.angle_gamma   90.00
#
_symmetry.space_group_name_H-M   'P 1'
#
loop_
_entity.id
_entity.type
_entity.pdbx_description
1 polymer ?
#
loop_
_entity_poly.entity_id
_entity_poly.type
_entity_poly.pdbx_seq_one_letter_code
_entity_poly.pdbx_strand_id
1 'polypeptide(L)'
;MDWNAGIYLRYHYIYYCGQESLGRNGVAIMVNRRVRNAVLGCNLKNNRMISVRLQGKPFNITVIQVYAPISNAEETEVERFYEDLQDLLEHPKKMSFSL
;
A
#
# COMPACT_ATOMS: atom_id res chain seq x y z
N MET A 1 16.61 -1.85 -1.95
CA MET A 1 15.19 -1.55 -2.09
C MET A 1 14.71 -0.75 -0.90
N ASP A 2 14.05 0.33 -1.17
CA ASP A 2 13.75 1.33 -0.14
C ASP A 2 12.29 1.27 0.28
N TRP A 3 11.91 0.15 0.88
CA TRP A 3 10.56 0.05 1.40
C TRP A 3 10.61 -0.51 2.81
N ASN A 4 9.60 -0.14 3.59
CA ASN A 4 9.47 -0.54 4.98
C ASN A 4 8.04 -0.93 5.27
N ALA A 5 7.89 -1.79 6.30
CA ALA A 5 6.55 -2.26 6.67
C ALA A 5 5.76 -1.15 7.37
N GLY A 6 6.40 -0.41 8.25
CA GLY A 6 5.68 0.63 8.93
C GLY A 6 6.45 1.29 10.03
N ILE A 7 5.86 2.36 10.53
CA ILE A 7 6.37 3.13 11.67
C ILE A 7 5.26 3.20 12.70
N TYR A 8 5.58 2.88 13.95
CA TYR A 8 4.63 2.97 15.03
C TYR A 8 4.70 4.37 15.64
N LEU A 9 3.60 5.09 15.56
CA LEU A 9 3.45 6.38 16.21
C LEU A 9 2.51 6.22 17.39
N ARG A 10 2.45 7.22 18.26
CA ARG A 10 1.72 7.15 19.51
C ARG A 10 0.28 6.62 19.37
N TYR A 11 -0.45 7.14 18.40
CA TYR A 11 -1.85 6.75 18.18
C TYR A 11 -2.10 6.20 16.79
N HIS A 12 -1.07 6.08 15.98
CA HIS A 12 -1.21 5.70 14.59
C HIS A 12 -0.10 4.78 14.17
N TYR A 13 -0.35 4.03 13.12
CA TYR A 13 0.64 3.18 12.50
C TYR A 13 0.66 3.50 11.02
N ILE A 14 1.85 3.66 10.45
CA ILE A 14 2.01 4.03 9.06
C ILE A 14 2.66 2.89 8.32
N TYR A 15 1.96 2.35 7.32
CA TYR A 15 2.53 1.42 6.36
C TYR A 15 3.02 2.22 5.17
N TYR A 16 4.24 2.02 4.75
CA TYR A 16 4.75 2.80 3.63
C TYR A 16 5.68 1.98 2.77
N CYS A 17 5.81 2.42 1.53
CA CYS A 17 6.63 1.79 0.53
C CYS A 17 7.24 2.90 -0.32
N GLY A 18 8.53 2.80 -0.60
CA GLY A 18 9.21 3.82 -1.36
C GLY A 18 10.60 4.07 -0.82
N GLN A 19 11.09 5.28 -1.01
CA GLN A 19 12.42 5.62 -0.57
C GLN A 19 12.47 5.86 0.93
N GLU A 20 13.69 5.86 1.47
CA GLU A 20 13.89 6.01 2.91
C GLU A 20 13.20 7.24 3.48
N SER A 21 13.21 8.32 2.70
CA SER A 21 12.61 9.56 3.15
C SER A 21 11.14 9.55 2.81
N LEU A 22 10.30 9.56 3.82
CA LEU A 22 8.87 9.73 3.62
C LEU A 22 8.63 11.07 2.93
N GLY A 23 7.73 11.08 1.96
CA GLY A 23 7.43 12.27 1.21
C GLY A 23 8.13 12.35 -0.11
N ARG A 24 8.97 11.37 -0.43
CA ARG A 24 9.64 11.28 -1.73
C ARG A 24 9.30 9.96 -2.40
N ASN A 25 8.69 10.04 -3.57
CA ASN A 25 8.51 8.88 -4.44
C ASN A 25 7.99 7.65 -3.71
N GLY A 26 7.00 7.83 -2.87
CA GLY A 26 6.46 6.73 -2.12
C GLY A 26 4.99 6.92 -1.84
N VAL A 27 4.40 5.89 -1.27
CA VAL A 27 3.01 5.89 -0.86
C VAL A 27 2.92 5.39 0.56
N ALA A 28 1.88 5.80 1.26
CA ALA A 28 1.69 5.39 2.65
C ALA A 28 0.21 5.30 2.98
N ILE A 29 -0.09 4.43 3.91
CA ILE A 29 -1.43 4.32 4.50
C ILE A 29 -1.26 4.44 6.00
N MET A 30 -1.99 5.38 6.61
CA MET A 30 -1.96 5.56 8.05
C MET A 30 -3.23 4.99 8.65
N VAL A 31 -3.09 4.18 9.69
CA VAL A 31 -4.23 3.64 10.41
C VAL A 31 -4.11 4.03 11.86
N ASN A 32 -5.26 4.24 12.50
CA ASN A 32 -5.26 4.55 13.92
C ASN A 32 -5.07 3.27 14.73
N ARG A 33 -4.90 3.45 16.03
CA ARG A 33 -4.60 2.36 16.93
C ARG A 33 -5.66 1.26 16.92
N ARG A 34 -6.93 1.64 16.80
CA ARG A 34 -8.02 0.66 16.79
C ARG A 34 -8.03 -0.15 15.51
N VAL A 35 -7.86 0.52 14.39
CA VAL A 35 -7.86 -0.14 13.09
C VAL A 35 -6.65 -1.05 12.95
N ARG A 36 -5.54 -0.69 13.59
CA ARG A 36 -4.32 -1.48 13.56
C ARG A 36 -4.58 -2.95 13.93
N ASN A 37 -5.45 -3.17 14.91
CA ASN A 37 -5.74 -4.54 15.36
C ASN A 37 -6.56 -5.33 14.34
N ALA A 38 -7.17 -4.66 13.38
CA ALA A 38 -7.95 -5.33 12.35
C ALA A 38 -7.13 -5.59 11.09
N VAL A 39 -5.88 -5.14 11.04
CA VAL A 39 -5.04 -5.33 9.86
C VAL A 39 -4.63 -6.78 9.76
N LEU A 40 -4.99 -7.41 8.64
CA LEU A 40 -4.62 -8.79 8.36
C LEU A 40 -3.25 -8.88 7.72
N GLY A 41 -2.85 -7.83 7.03
CA GLY A 41 -1.56 -7.78 6.37
C GLY A 41 -1.54 -6.65 5.37
N CYS A 42 -0.42 -6.50 4.68
CA CYS A 42 -0.32 -5.50 3.62
C CYS A 42 0.55 -6.02 2.48
N ASN A 43 0.34 -5.42 1.31
CA ASN A 43 1.15 -5.70 0.14
C ASN A 43 1.87 -4.41 -0.25
N LEU A 44 3.19 -4.41 -0.06
CA LEU A 44 4.06 -3.28 -0.41
C LEU A 44 4.49 -3.49 -1.85
N LYS A 45 3.59 -3.19 -2.78
CA LYS A 45 3.75 -3.56 -4.18
C LYS A 45 4.96 -2.89 -4.82
N ASN A 46 5.01 -1.57 -4.73
CA ASN A 46 6.14 -0.81 -5.25
C ASN A 46 6.04 0.62 -4.69
N ASN A 47 6.85 1.54 -5.21
CA ASN A 47 6.86 2.90 -4.69
C ASN A 47 5.65 3.72 -5.10
N ARG A 48 4.72 3.15 -5.87
CA ARG A 48 3.51 3.84 -6.30
C ARG A 48 2.24 3.23 -5.75
N MET A 49 2.30 2.05 -5.13
CA MET A 49 1.08 1.42 -4.65
C MET A 49 1.33 0.51 -3.46
N ILE A 50 0.39 0.57 -2.56
CA ILE A 50 0.40 -0.24 -1.34
C ILE A 50 -1.04 -0.61 -1.04
N SER A 51 -1.26 -1.81 -0.56
CA SER A 51 -2.58 -2.20 -0.11
C SER A 51 -2.52 -2.73 1.31
N VAL A 52 -3.61 -2.51 2.03
CA VAL A 52 -3.77 -3.02 3.40
C VAL A 52 -5.10 -3.75 3.45
N ARG A 53 -5.07 -4.95 3.99
CA ARG A 53 -6.27 -5.75 4.12
C ARG A 53 -6.74 -5.73 5.55
N LEU A 54 -8.01 -5.37 5.73
CA LEU A 54 -8.61 -5.22 7.06
C LEU A 54 -9.70 -6.25 7.26
N GLN A 55 -9.76 -6.78 8.46
CA GLN A 55 -10.84 -7.68 8.83
C GLN A 55 -12.12 -6.90 9.03
N GLY A 56 -13.21 -7.40 8.47
CA GLY A 56 -14.52 -6.79 8.62
C GLY A 56 -15.60 -7.85 8.70
N LYS A 57 -16.80 -7.40 9.00
CA LYS A 57 -17.97 -8.26 9.04
C LYS A 57 -19.09 -7.59 8.27
N PRO A 58 -19.68 -8.26 7.31
CA PRO A 58 -19.48 -9.66 6.92
C PRO A 58 -18.29 -9.87 5.98
N PHE A 59 -17.69 -8.80 5.45
CA PHE A 59 -16.62 -8.92 4.46
C PHE A 59 -15.38 -8.19 4.90
N ASN A 60 -14.21 -8.76 4.54
CA ASN A 60 -12.95 -8.06 4.70
C ASN A 60 -12.85 -6.93 3.68
N ILE A 61 -12.06 -5.92 4.01
CA ILE A 61 -11.91 -4.73 3.19
C ILE A 61 -10.46 -4.62 2.76
N THR A 62 -10.24 -4.29 1.48
CA THR A 62 -8.90 -4.01 0.98
C THR A 62 -8.83 -2.53 0.63
N VAL A 63 -7.89 -1.84 1.23
CA VAL A 63 -7.64 -0.42 0.96
C VAL A 63 -6.37 -0.33 0.14
N ILE A 64 -6.45 0.35 -1.00
CA ILE A 64 -5.32 0.50 -1.90
C ILE A 64 -5.02 1.97 -2.06
N GLN A 65 -3.77 2.34 -1.81
CA GLN A 65 -3.29 3.69 -2.03
C GLN A 65 -2.38 3.68 -3.25
N VAL A 66 -2.63 4.57 -4.20
CA VAL A 66 -1.84 4.63 -5.42
C VAL A 66 -1.37 6.06 -5.67
N TYR A 67 -0.22 6.15 -6.32
CA TYR A 67 0.36 7.40 -6.78
C TYR A 67 0.55 7.25 -8.28
N ALA A 68 -0.39 7.82 -9.04
CA ALA A 68 -0.42 7.64 -10.48
C ALA A 68 0.70 8.40 -11.18
N PRO A 69 1.13 7.94 -12.36
CA PRO A 69 2.11 8.68 -13.14
C PRO A 69 1.56 10.05 -13.56
N ILE A 70 2.46 11.00 -13.75
CA ILE A 70 2.06 12.33 -14.19
C ILE A 70 1.63 12.30 -15.65
N SER A 71 0.95 13.36 -16.07
CA SER A 71 0.29 13.37 -17.38
C SER A 71 1.26 13.25 -18.56
N ASN A 72 2.52 13.64 -18.40
CA ASN A 72 3.51 13.53 -19.46
C ASN A 72 4.45 12.33 -19.28
N ALA A 73 4.04 11.35 -18.48
CA ALA A 73 4.83 10.14 -18.30
C ALA A 73 4.89 9.34 -19.59
N GLU A 74 5.95 8.56 -19.73
CA GLU A 74 6.09 7.69 -20.90
C GLU A 74 5.02 6.62 -20.92
N GLU A 75 4.66 6.19 -22.12
CA GLU A 75 3.61 5.18 -22.28
C GLU A 75 3.95 3.88 -21.56
N THR A 76 5.22 3.46 -21.62
CA THR A 76 5.63 2.24 -20.94
C THR A 76 5.45 2.34 -19.42
N GLU A 77 5.68 3.51 -18.86
CA GLU A 77 5.48 3.74 -17.43
C GLU A 77 4.02 3.64 -17.06
N VAL A 78 3.15 4.22 -17.88
CA VAL A 78 1.72 4.17 -17.67
C VAL A 78 1.19 2.74 -17.78
N GLU A 79 1.66 2.01 -18.78
CA GLU A 79 1.24 0.61 -18.94
C GLU A 79 1.65 -0.23 -17.75
N ARG A 80 2.87 -0.06 -17.26
CA ARG A 80 3.35 -0.80 -16.09
C ARG A 80 2.52 -0.46 -14.86
N PHE A 81 2.15 0.80 -14.72
CA PHE A 81 1.32 1.21 -13.61
C PHE A 81 -0.01 0.46 -13.61
N TYR A 82 -0.67 0.38 -14.75
CA TYR A 82 -1.94 -0.32 -14.83
C TYR A 82 -1.80 -1.82 -14.67
N GLU A 83 -0.71 -2.40 -15.16
CA GLU A 83 -0.45 -3.82 -14.94
C GLU A 83 -0.30 -4.13 -13.45
N ASP A 84 0.48 -3.30 -12.75
CA ASP A 84 0.70 -3.50 -11.33
C ASP A 84 -0.58 -3.30 -10.54
N LEU A 85 -1.39 -2.31 -10.91
CA LEU A 85 -2.67 -2.08 -10.25
C LEU A 85 -3.62 -3.24 -10.47
N GLN A 86 -3.66 -3.76 -11.68
CA GLN A 86 -4.52 -4.91 -11.99
C GLN A 86 -4.10 -6.12 -11.16
N ASP A 87 -2.79 -6.34 -11.00
CA ASP A 87 -2.30 -7.44 -10.17
C ASP A 87 -2.78 -7.30 -8.72
N LEU A 88 -2.73 -6.09 -8.18
CA LEU A 88 -3.25 -5.86 -6.82
C LEU A 88 -4.74 -6.15 -6.72
N LEU A 89 -5.51 -5.72 -7.73
CA LEU A 89 -6.96 -5.90 -7.71
C LEU A 89 -7.36 -7.36 -7.86
N GLU A 90 -6.58 -8.12 -8.61
CA GLU A 90 -6.89 -9.53 -8.86
C GLU A 90 -6.42 -10.46 -7.75
N HIS A 91 -5.49 -10.00 -6.93
CA HIS A 91 -4.91 -10.83 -5.87
C HIS A 91 -4.96 -10.11 -4.52
N PRO A 92 -6.16 -9.81 -4.01
CA PRO A 92 -6.27 -9.02 -2.77
C PRO A 92 -5.73 -9.74 -1.54
N LYS A 93 -5.57 -11.05 -1.61
CA LYS A 93 -5.05 -11.82 -0.47
C LYS A 93 -3.54 -11.99 -0.51
N LYS A 94 -2.89 -11.56 -1.59
CA LYS A 94 -1.45 -11.63 -1.69
C LYS A 94 -0.85 -10.52 -0.86
N MET A 95 -0.04 -10.89 0.13
CA MET A 95 0.50 -9.93 1.07
C MET A 95 2.01 -10.06 1.18
N SER A 96 2.68 -8.92 1.35
CA SER A 96 4.12 -8.92 1.61
C SER A 96 4.41 -9.46 3.00
N PHE A 97 3.49 -9.19 3.95
CA PHE A 97 3.53 -9.82 5.26
C PHE A 97 2.12 -9.84 5.82
N SER A 98 1.88 -10.72 6.79
CA SER A 98 0.61 -10.77 7.48
C SER A 98 0.84 -10.74 8.97
N LEU A 99 -0.14 -10.24 9.69
CA LEU A 99 -0.04 -10.06 11.13
C LEU A 99 -0.85 -11.10 11.88
#